data_81163d6054f0b373c1219a0b3373b61e
#
_entry.id   81163d6054f0b373c1219a0b3373b61e
#
_cell.length_a   1.000
_cell.length_b   1.000
_cell.length_c   1.000
_cell.angle_alpha   90.00
_cell.angle_beta   90.00
_cell.angle_gamma   90.00
#
_symmetry.space_group_name_H-M   'P 1'
#
loop_
_entity.id
_entity.type
_entity.pdbx_description
1 polymer ?
#
loop_
_entity_poly.entity_id
_entity_poly.type
_entity_poly.pdbx_seq_one_letter_code
_entity_poly.pdbx_strand_id
1 'polypeptide(L)'
;MFAVCVEFEIMPRHLEDFLVAMRKNAAQSHALEAGCQQFDVCQDQQNPNTIFLYEIYDDEAAFEAHKAAPHYHEFNHSIDGMVVKKSVRFLQNISHHA
;
A
#
# COMPACT_ATOMS: atom_id res chain seq x y z
N MET A 1 -6.51 12.17 10.61
CA MET A 1 -5.39 11.32 10.21
C MET A 1 -5.20 11.38 8.69
N PHE A 2 -4.01 11.11 8.24
CA PHE A 2 -3.64 11.15 6.82
C PHE A 2 -3.94 9.81 6.16
N ALA A 3 -4.82 9.79 5.16
CA ALA A 3 -5.20 8.57 4.46
C ALA A 3 -4.61 8.57 3.05
N VAL A 4 -4.10 7.41 2.63
CA VAL A 4 -3.51 7.19 1.32
C VAL A 4 -4.28 6.06 0.65
N CYS A 5 -4.86 6.35 -0.50
CA CYS A 5 -5.56 5.36 -1.32
C CYS A 5 -4.75 5.11 -2.58
N VAL A 6 -4.35 3.87 -2.79
CA VAL A 6 -3.54 3.50 -3.95
C VAL A 6 -4.28 2.43 -4.74
N GLU A 7 -4.40 2.63 -6.04
CA GLU A 7 -4.93 1.61 -6.93
C GLU A 7 -3.85 1.17 -7.91
N PHE A 8 -3.63 -0.14 -7.96
CA PHE A 8 -2.72 -0.76 -8.92
C PHE A 8 -3.50 -1.60 -9.91
N GLU A 9 -3.08 -1.56 -11.15
CA GLU A 9 -3.44 -2.56 -12.15
C GLU A 9 -2.19 -3.39 -12.45
N ILE A 10 -2.28 -4.69 -12.22
CA ILE A 10 -1.14 -5.60 -12.27
C ILE A 10 -1.21 -6.48 -13.51
N MET A 11 -0.07 -6.73 -14.14
CA MET A 11 0.00 -7.72 -15.22
C MET A 11 -0.46 -9.08 -14.70
N PRO A 12 -1.41 -9.77 -15.38
CA PRO A 12 -1.99 -11.01 -14.86
C PRO A 12 -0.95 -12.07 -14.48
N ARG A 13 0.11 -12.21 -15.25
CA ARG A 13 1.16 -13.19 -14.99
C ARG A 13 1.97 -12.90 -13.73
N HIS A 14 1.90 -11.67 -13.20
CA HIS A 14 2.65 -11.23 -12.03
C HIS A 14 1.79 -11.09 -10.78
N LEU A 15 0.49 -11.38 -10.86
CA LEU A 15 -0.44 -11.12 -9.75
C LEU A 15 -0.02 -11.84 -8.48
N GLU A 16 0.30 -13.12 -8.53
CA GLU A 16 0.68 -13.89 -7.34
C GLU A 16 1.93 -13.34 -6.67
N ASP A 17 2.97 -13.07 -7.45
CA ASP A 17 4.22 -12.52 -6.93
C ASP A 17 4.01 -11.10 -6.37
N PHE A 18 3.19 -10.30 -7.03
CA PHE A 18 2.84 -8.97 -6.53
C PHE A 18 2.13 -9.07 -5.18
N LEU A 19 1.15 -9.96 -5.03
CA LEU A 19 0.40 -10.12 -3.78
C LEU A 19 1.30 -10.59 -2.64
N VAL A 20 2.25 -11.49 -2.90
CA VAL A 20 3.22 -11.91 -1.88
C VAL A 20 4.04 -10.71 -1.40
N ALA A 21 4.59 -9.92 -2.32
CA ALA A 21 5.39 -8.74 -1.99
C ALA A 21 4.56 -7.68 -1.26
N MET A 22 3.32 -7.44 -1.70
CA MET A 22 2.44 -6.43 -1.11
C MET A 22 1.99 -6.82 0.29
N ARG A 23 1.62 -8.07 0.53
CA ARG A 23 1.24 -8.53 1.87
C ARG A 23 2.39 -8.38 2.84
N LYS A 24 3.61 -8.68 2.42
CA LYS A 24 4.81 -8.49 3.24
C LYS A 24 5.02 -7.01 3.57
N ASN A 25 4.93 -6.14 2.57
CA ASN A 25 5.07 -4.70 2.76
C ASN A 25 4.01 -4.15 3.72
N ALA A 26 2.76 -4.56 3.57
CA ALA A 26 1.67 -4.12 4.44
C ALA A 26 1.90 -4.57 5.90
N ALA A 27 2.29 -5.82 6.11
CA ALA A 27 2.56 -6.35 7.44
C ALA A 27 3.74 -5.64 8.11
N GLN A 28 4.82 -5.41 7.37
CA GLN A 28 6.00 -4.71 7.89
C GLN A 28 5.71 -3.24 8.19
N SER A 29 4.96 -2.56 7.33
CA SER A 29 4.58 -1.17 7.56
C SER A 29 3.76 -1.03 8.83
N HIS A 30 2.75 -1.87 9.02
CA HIS A 30 1.92 -1.82 10.21
C HIS A 30 2.69 -2.21 11.48
N ALA A 31 3.58 -3.20 11.40
CA ALA A 31 4.31 -3.69 12.57
C ALA A 31 5.49 -2.80 12.97
N LEU A 32 6.18 -2.20 12.01
CA LEU A 32 7.46 -1.52 12.24
C LEU A 32 7.35 0.01 12.28
N GLU A 33 6.31 0.58 11.69
CA GLU A 33 6.13 2.03 11.61
C GLU A 33 5.12 2.48 12.66
N ALA A 34 5.61 3.20 13.67
CA ALA A 34 4.75 3.68 14.77
C ALA A 34 3.61 4.58 14.27
N GLY A 35 3.84 5.34 13.20
CA GLY A 35 2.84 6.23 12.62
C GLY A 35 1.89 5.58 11.62
N CYS A 36 2.05 4.29 11.28
CA CYS A 36 1.14 3.58 10.39
C CYS A 36 0.06 2.88 11.21
N GLN A 37 -1.16 3.41 11.15
CA GLN A 37 -2.29 2.91 11.96
C GLN A 37 -3.09 1.82 11.26
N GLN A 38 -3.08 1.80 9.93
CA GLN A 38 -3.83 0.84 9.13
C GLN A 38 -3.17 0.69 7.78
N PHE A 39 -3.15 -0.53 7.27
CA PHE A 39 -2.64 -0.81 5.93
C PHE A 39 -3.39 -2.02 5.38
N ASP A 40 -4.46 -1.78 4.64
CA ASP A 40 -5.30 -2.83 4.08
C ASP A 40 -4.97 -3.05 2.61
N VAL A 41 -4.91 -4.32 2.23
CA VAL A 41 -4.73 -4.74 0.84
C VAL A 41 -6.03 -5.37 0.37
N CYS A 42 -6.65 -4.77 -0.63
CA CYS A 42 -7.94 -5.20 -1.15
C CYS A 42 -7.82 -5.59 -2.62
N GLN A 43 -8.61 -6.57 -3.03
CA GLN A 43 -8.67 -7.02 -4.42
C GLN A 43 -10.06 -6.76 -4.95
N ASP A 44 -10.16 -6.21 -6.16
CA ASP A 44 -11.45 -5.99 -6.82
C ASP A 44 -12.10 -7.35 -7.12
N GLN A 45 -13.40 -7.48 -6.77
CA GLN A 45 -14.11 -8.74 -6.95
C GLN A 45 -14.35 -9.11 -8.41
N GLN A 46 -14.46 -8.12 -9.29
CA GLN A 46 -14.74 -8.34 -10.71
C GLN A 46 -13.47 -8.36 -11.55
N ASN A 47 -12.42 -7.66 -11.10
CA ASN A 47 -11.15 -7.58 -11.82
C ASN A 47 -10.01 -7.92 -10.84
N PRO A 48 -9.59 -9.20 -10.78
CA PRO A 48 -8.61 -9.64 -9.79
C PRO A 48 -7.22 -9.01 -9.96
N ASN A 49 -6.94 -8.40 -11.10
CA ASN A 49 -5.67 -7.72 -11.35
C ASN A 49 -5.65 -6.28 -10.84
N THR A 50 -6.76 -5.79 -10.31
CA THR A 50 -6.88 -4.48 -9.69
C THR A 50 -6.77 -4.64 -8.18
N ILE A 51 -5.71 -4.07 -7.60
CA ILE A 51 -5.42 -4.11 -6.16
C ILE A 51 -5.53 -2.69 -5.60
N PHE A 52 -6.25 -2.56 -4.51
CA PHE A 52 -6.49 -1.29 -3.83
C PHE A 52 -5.90 -1.33 -2.43
N LEU A 53 -5.16 -0.28 -2.07
CA LEU A 53 -4.62 -0.11 -0.73
C LEU A 53 -5.36 1.01 -0.01
N TYR A 54 -5.72 0.77 1.24
CA TYR A 54 -6.19 1.81 2.14
C TYR A 54 -5.24 1.90 3.32
N GLU A 55 -4.53 3.02 3.41
CA GLU A 55 -3.47 3.22 4.39
C GLU A 55 -3.81 4.45 5.25
N ILE A 56 -3.63 4.33 6.56
CA ILE A 56 -3.84 5.45 7.49
C ILE A 56 -2.56 5.68 8.28
N TYR A 57 -2.10 6.93 8.26
CA TYR A 57 -0.93 7.41 9.00
C TYR A 57 -1.36 8.52 9.97
N ASP A 58 -0.60 8.71 11.04
CA ASP A 58 -0.86 9.77 12.01
C ASP A 58 -0.95 11.14 11.33
N ASP A 59 -0.03 11.40 10.42
CA ASP A 59 0.10 12.65 9.66
C ASP A 59 0.90 12.43 8.38
N GLU A 60 1.09 13.49 7.62
CA GLU A 60 1.88 13.44 6.39
C GLU A 60 3.34 13.08 6.65
N ALA A 61 3.90 13.53 7.78
CA ALA A 61 5.29 13.21 8.14
C ALA A 61 5.48 11.70 8.35
N ALA A 62 4.50 11.02 8.93
CA ALA A 62 4.52 9.56 9.10
C ALA A 62 4.49 8.84 7.74
N PHE A 63 3.74 9.36 6.78
CA PHE A 63 3.74 8.82 5.42
C PHE A 63 5.08 9.06 4.72
N GLU A 64 5.71 10.22 4.90
CA GLU A 64 7.05 10.48 4.38
C GLU A 64 8.07 9.51 4.96
N ALA A 65 7.97 9.21 6.27
CA ALA A 65 8.81 8.21 6.93
C ALA A 65 8.60 6.81 6.33
N HIS A 66 7.34 6.46 6.00
CA HIS A 66 7.01 5.21 5.31
C HIS A 66 7.77 5.08 3.99
N LYS A 67 7.76 6.13 3.18
CA LYS A 67 8.44 6.13 1.88
C LYS A 67 9.96 6.04 2.00
N ALA A 68 10.52 6.43 3.14
CA ALA A 68 11.96 6.34 3.41
C ALA A 68 12.36 5.02 4.06
N ALA A 69 11.41 4.17 4.44
CA ALA A 69 11.71 2.92 5.16
C ALA A 69 12.35 1.88 4.23
N PRO A 70 13.29 1.05 4.77
CA PRO A 70 13.92 -0.01 4.00
C PRO A 70 12.93 -0.98 3.35
N HIS A 71 11.87 -1.36 4.06
CA HIS A 71 10.87 -2.29 3.54
C HIS A 71 10.07 -1.70 2.36
N TYR A 72 9.88 -0.38 2.33
CA TYR A 72 9.24 0.29 1.21
C TYR A 72 10.13 0.22 -0.04
N HIS A 73 11.42 0.50 0.11
CA HIS A 73 12.37 0.42 -1.01
C HIS A 73 12.52 -1.00 -1.52
N GLU A 74 12.57 -1.99 -0.63
CA GLU A 74 12.62 -3.41 -0.99
C GLU A 74 11.36 -3.81 -1.77
N PHE A 75 10.19 -3.38 -1.30
CA PHE A 75 8.93 -3.65 -1.99
C PHE A 75 8.93 -3.05 -3.41
N ASN A 76 9.28 -1.77 -3.54
CA ASN A 76 9.31 -1.11 -4.85
C ASN A 76 10.26 -1.80 -5.83
N HIS A 77 11.39 -2.28 -5.34
CA HIS A 77 12.34 -3.04 -6.16
C HIS A 77 11.74 -4.38 -6.59
N SER A 78 11.07 -5.06 -5.66
CA SER A 78 10.49 -6.39 -5.92
C SER A 78 9.39 -6.37 -6.98
N ILE A 79 8.61 -5.29 -7.07
CA ILE A 79 7.48 -5.20 -8.00
C ILE A 79 7.82 -4.55 -9.33
N ASP A 80 9.08 -4.22 -9.56
CA ASP A 80 9.51 -3.59 -10.81
C ASP A 80 9.11 -4.46 -12.00
N GLY A 81 8.47 -3.85 -12.99
CA GLY A 81 7.99 -4.54 -14.18
C GLY A 81 6.65 -5.27 -14.04
N MET A 82 6.03 -5.26 -12.86
CA MET A 82 4.76 -5.96 -12.62
C MET A 82 3.52 -5.08 -12.80
N VAL A 83 3.68 -3.75 -12.71
CA VAL A 83 2.57 -2.79 -12.63
C VAL A 83 2.28 -2.22 -14.02
N VAL A 84 1.02 -2.32 -14.46
CA VAL A 84 0.53 -1.67 -15.69
C VAL A 84 0.21 -0.21 -15.43
N LYS A 85 -0.48 0.06 -14.29
CA LYS A 85 -0.94 1.41 -13.96
C LYS A 85 -1.01 1.54 -12.45
N LYS A 86 -0.69 2.75 -11.96
CA LYS A 86 -0.80 3.09 -10.54
C LYS A 86 -1.41 4.48 -10.41
N SER A 87 -2.38 4.63 -9.51
CA SER A 87 -2.91 5.93 -9.11
C SER A 87 -2.93 6.07 -7.61
N VAL A 88 -2.72 7.29 -7.12
CA VAL A 88 -2.64 7.59 -5.69
C VAL A 88 -3.54 8.78 -5.40
N ARG A 89 -4.32 8.67 -4.31
CA ARG A 89 -5.12 9.77 -3.77
C ARG A 89 -4.79 9.97 -2.30
N PHE A 90 -4.71 11.23 -1.90
CA PHE A 90 -4.51 11.60 -0.51
C PHE A 90 -5.81 12.15 0.05
N LEU A 91 -6.22 11.65 1.21
CA LEU A 91 -7.45 12.04 1.87
C LEU A 91 -7.16 12.35 3.34
N GLN A 92 -8.01 13.17 3.93
CA GLN A 92 -8.03 13.30 5.37
C GLN A 92 -9.07 12.34 5.93
N ASN A 93 -8.65 11.42 6.80
CA ASN A 93 -9.57 10.56 7.50
C ASN A 93 -10.12 11.31 8.72
N ILE A 94 -11.43 11.54 8.74
CA ILE A 94 -12.06 12.37 9.77
C ILE A 94 -12.80 11.57 10.83
N SER A 95 -12.83 10.24 10.72
CA SER A 95 -13.57 9.40 11.67
C SER A 95 -12.96 8.01 11.83
N HIS A 96 -11.63 7.97 12.10
CA HIS A 96 -10.95 6.69 12.33
C HIS A 96 -11.28 6.14 13.72
N HIS A 97 -11.70 4.86 13.75
CA HIS A 97 -11.94 4.11 14.99
C HIS A 97 -10.92 2.97 15.07
N ALA A 98 -10.13 2.99 16.11
CA ALA A 98 -9.13 1.95 16.37
C ALA A 98 -9.78 0.66 16.91
#